data_4f7c56fb3c98b1a63e060bd7782669c6
#
_entry.id   4f7c56fb3c98b1a63e060bd7782669c6
#
_cell.length_a   1.000
_cell.length_b   1.000
_cell.length_c   1.000
_cell.angle_alpha   90.00
_cell.angle_beta   90.00
_cell.angle_gamma   90.00
#
_symmetry.space_group_name_H-M   'P 1'
#
loop_
_entity.id
_entity.type
_entity.pdbx_description
1 polymer ?
#
loop_
_entity_poly.entity_id
_entity_poly.type
_entity_poly.pdbx_seq_one_letter_code
_entity_poly.pdbx_strand_id
1 'polypeptide(L)'
;MRYDKAQILNGVSLAVHDGEFVGIVGPNGAGKSTLLRAISGLVRFEARMKRGAGGDIVLAGEVRFGAERIDGLPAHEIRRRGLVHCPERRRPFRELTVLENLMAGAFLSKSSPETQRRLERSFALFPRLAERKDQIAGTLSGGEQQMLATARALMYEARLLAIDEPSLGLAPRIREELFAAIRRIHGAGTAVLLVEQEVGQVFRMAERSYVLSQGRIIAQGSARSLMADETLRAGYLGL
;
A
#
# COMPACT_ATOMS: atom_id res chain seq x y z
N MET A 1 -1.59 -16.16 10.07
CA MET A 1 -2.46 -15.16 10.71
C MET A 1 -3.90 -15.64 10.68
N ARG A 2 -4.66 -15.45 11.78
CA ARG A 2 -6.03 -15.94 11.92
C ARG A 2 -6.91 -14.85 12.55
N TYR A 3 -8.14 -14.73 12.07
CA TYR A 3 -9.25 -14.01 12.71
C TYR A 3 -10.22 -15.06 13.26
N ASP A 4 -10.40 -15.14 14.55
CA ASP A 4 -11.17 -16.17 15.23
C ASP A 4 -10.77 -17.59 14.75
N LYS A 5 -11.68 -18.29 14.06
CA LYS A 5 -11.43 -19.62 13.49
C LYS A 5 -10.92 -19.55 12.04
N ALA A 6 -11.01 -18.38 11.36
CA ALA A 6 -10.65 -18.24 9.94
C ALA A 6 -9.15 -17.99 9.76
N GLN A 7 -8.48 -18.93 9.11
CA GLN A 7 -7.07 -18.78 8.69
C GLN A 7 -7.01 -17.92 7.43
N ILE A 8 -6.47 -16.70 7.55
CA ILE A 8 -6.38 -15.76 6.42
C ILE A 8 -5.01 -15.81 5.74
N LEU A 9 -3.92 -15.94 6.53
CA LEU A 9 -2.57 -16.10 5.98
C LEU A 9 -1.92 -17.33 6.59
N ASN A 10 -1.31 -18.15 5.74
CA ASN A 10 -0.74 -19.43 6.13
C ASN A 10 0.65 -19.64 5.50
N GLY A 11 1.72 -19.48 6.29
CA GLY A 11 3.10 -19.66 5.84
C GLY A 11 3.50 -18.74 4.69
N VAL A 12 3.03 -17.46 4.71
CA VAL A 12 3.42 -16.47 3.72
C VAL A 12 4.83 -15.96 4.03
N SER A 13 5.73 -16.04 3.05
CA SER A 13 7.05 -15.44 3.11
C SER A 13 7.30 -14.64 1.82
N LEU A 14 7.73 -13.40 1.97
CA LEU A 14 8.10 -12.54 0.84
C LEU A 14 9.27 -11.62 1.25
N ALA A 15 9.95 -11.08 0.26
CA ALA A 15 10.97 -10.07 0.43
C ALA A 15 10.75 -8.93 -0.57
N VAL A 16 11.14 -7.72 -0.19
CA VAL A 16 11.26 -6.56 -1.07
C VAL A 16 12.64 -5.97 -0.82
N HIS A 17 13.45 -5.85 -1.86
CA HIS A 17 14.80 -5.27 -1.75
C HIS A 17 14.74 -3.73 -1.81
N ASP A 18 15.80 -3.09 -1.35
CA ASP A 18 15.89 -1.62 -1.43
C ASP A 18 15.78 -1.17 -2.90
N GLY A 19 14.90 -0.21 -3.15
CA GLY A 19 14.61 0.31 -4.49
C GLY A 19 13.86 -0.63 -5.43
N GLU A 20 13.44 -1.83 -5.00
CA GLU A 20 12.73 -2.81 -5.85
C GLU A 20 11.24 -2.44 -5.99
N PHE A 21 10.69 -2.70 -7.17
CA PHE A 21 9.24 -2.67 -7.40
C PHE A 21 8.68 -4.10 -7.39
N VAL A 22 7.96 -4.45 -6.33
CA VAL A 22 7.36 -5.78 -6.16
C VAL A 22 5.84 -5.69 -6.26
N GLY A 23 5.25 -6.64 -7.00
CA GLY A 23 3.82 -6.83 -7.10
C GLY A 23 3.29 -7.97 -6.24
N ILE A 24 2.07 -7.84 -5.72
CA ILE A 24 1.29 -8.96 -5.19
C ILE A 24 -0.01 -9.02 -5.96
N VAL A 25 -0.23 -10.12 -6.64
CA VAL A 25 -1.45 -10.39 -7.41
C VAL A 25 -2.18 -11.61 -6.87
N GLY A 26 -3.45 -11.74 -7.18
CA GLY A 26 -4.27 -12.89 -6.80
C GLY A 26 -5.75 -12.52 -6.65
N PRO A 27 -6.64 -13.51 -6.55
CA PRO A 27 -8.08 -13.30 -6.48
C PRO A 27 -8.52 -12.49 -5.25
N ASN A 28 -9.77 -12.03 -5.29
CA ASN A 28 -10.39 -11.39 -4.13
C ASN A 28 -10.47 -12.38 -2.96
N GLY A 29 -10.23 -11.89 -1.75
CA GLY A 29 -10.19 -12.74 -0.56
C GLY A 29 -8.92 -13.57 -0.39
N ALA A 30 -7.93 -13.48 -1.29
CA ALA A 30 -6.66 -14.19 -1.16
C ALA A 30 -5.82 -13.81 0.07
N GLY A 31 -6.13 -12.68 0.71
CA GLY A 31 -5.43 -12.19 1.89
C GLY A 31 -4.44 -11.04 1.63
N LYS A 32 -4.46 -10.45 0.43
CA LYS A 32 -3.51 -9.38 -0.01
C LYS A 32 -3.51 -8.18 0.94
N SER A 33 -4.65 -7.54 1.16
CA SER A 33 -4.80 -6.40 2.08
C SER A 33 -4.46 -6.77 3.52
N THR A 34 -4.83 -8.00 3.94
CA THR A 34 -4.49 -8.52 5.27
C THR A 34 -2.98 -8.64 5.45
N LEU A 35 -2.26 -9.07 4.40
CA LEU A 35 -0.80 -9.16 4.41
C LEU A 35 -0.16 -7.78 4.58
N LEU A 36 -0.58 -6.76 3.81
CA LEU A 36 -0.07 -5.39 3.97
C LEU A 36 -0.38 -4.83 5.36
N ARG A 37 -1.57 -5.07 5.89
CA ARG A 37 -1.95 -4.64 7.24
C ARG A 37 -1.16 -5.36 8.34
N ALA A 38 -0.79 -6.63 8.13
CA ALA A 38 0.09 -7.37 9.05
C ALA A 38 1.50 -6.78 9.06
N ILE A 39 2.09 -6.53 7.88
CA ILE A 39 3.43 -5.95 7.72
C ILE A 39 3.50 -4.54 8.32
N SER A 40 2.48 -3.71 8.11
CA SER A 40 2.42 -2.32 8.58
C SER A 40 2.00 -2.15 10.06
N GLY A 41 1.76 -3.25 10.79
CA GLY A 41 1.37 -3.23 12.21
C GLY A 41 -0.09 -2.86 12.47
N LEU A 42 -0.91 -2.63 11.44
CA LEU A 42 -2.34 -2.27 11.59
C LEU A 42 -3.16 -3.41 12.18
N VAL A 43 -2.84 -4.67 11.86
CA VAL A 43 -3.51 -5.83 12.45
C VAL A 43 -3.33 -5.87 13.98
N ARG A 44 -2.13 -5.54 14.47
CA ARG A 44 -1.89 -5.48 15.92
C ARG A 44 -2.69 -4.38 16.60
N PHE A 45 -2.83 -3.24 15.94
CA PHE A 45 -3.69 -2.17 16.42
C PHE A 45 -5.13 -2.64 16.55
N GLU A 46 -5.66 -3.31 15.54
CA GLU A 46 -7.01 -3.89 15.55
C GLU A 46 -7.19 -4.95 16.65
N ALA A 47 -6.20 -5.83 16.81
CA ALA A 47 -6.21 -6.84 17.85
C ALA A 47 -6.28 -6.22 19.26
N ARG A 48 -5.59 -5.09 19.48
CA ARG A 48 -5.66 -4.34 20.75
C ARG A 48 -7.03 -3.71 20.96
N MET A 49 -7.61 -3.11 19.91
CA MET A 49 -8.94 -2.47 20.00
C MET A 49 -10.06 -3.48 20.22
N LYS A 50 -9.93 -4.70 19.71
CA LYS A 50 -10.92 -5.77 19.86
C LYS A 50 -10.79 -6.58 21.17
N ARG A 51 -9.72 -6.42 21.94
CA ARG A 51 -9.57 -7.07 23.25
C ARG A 51 -10.72 -6.64 24.16
N GLY A 52 -11.59 -7.59 24.49
CA GLY A 52 -12.79 -7.36 25.32
C GLY A 52 -14.11 -7.17 24.55
N ALA A 53 -14.08 -7.07 23.21
CA ALA A 53 -15.29 -6.91 22.37
C ALA A 53 -15.70 -8.20 21.64
N GLY A 54 -15.07 -9.35 21.96
CA GLY A 54 -15.32 -10.64 21.29
C GLY A 54 -14.68 -10.70 19.89
N GLY A 55 -13.65 -11.50 19.75
CA GLY A 55 -12.92 -11.73 18.51
C GLY A 55 -11.43 -11.84 18.77
N ASP A 56 -10.84 -12.97 18.38
CA ASP A 56 -9.42 -13.24 18.60
C ASP A 56 -8.63 -13.07 17.29
N ILE A 57 -7.60 -12.19 17.31
CA ILE A 57 -6.71 -12.01 16.18
C ILE A 57 -5.33 -12.56 16.57
N VAL A 58 -4.96 -13.68 15.96
CA VAL A 58 -3.66 -14.32 16.18
C VAL A 58 -2.74 -14.00 15.00
N LEU A 59 -1.65 -13.28 15.29
CA LEU A 59 -0.57 -12.99 14.36
C LEU A 59 0.69 -13.72 14.81
N ALA A 60 1.16 -14.68 14.02
CA ALA A 60 2.43 -15.38 14.22
C ALA A 60 3.30 -15.20 12.99
N GLY A 61 4.60 -15.13 13.19
CA GLY A 61 5.59 -14.89 12.15
C GLY A 61 6.54 -13.76 12.52
N GLU A 62 7.38 -13.41 11.58
CA GLU A 62 8.40 -12.37 11.73
C GLU A 62 8.33 -11.40 10.57
N VAL A 63 8.45 -10.11 10.85
CA VAL A 63 8.59 -9.05 9.84
C VAL A 63 9.88 -8.29 10.16
N ARG A 64 10.77 -8.22 9.17
CA ARG A 64 11.99 -7.41 9.25
C ARG A 64 11.92 -6.24 8.28
N PHE A 65 12.49 -5.10 8.69
CA PHE A 65 12.68 -3.94 7.84
C PHE A 65 14.14 -3.47 7.99
N GLY A 66 14.93 -3.72 6.94
CA GLY A 66 16.37 -3.72 7.06
C GLY A 66 16.83 -4.81 8.04
N ALA A 67 17.74 -4.49 8.93
CA ALA A 67 18.24 -5.42 9.96
C ALA A 67 17.29 -5.55 11.17
N GLU A 68 16.25 -4.72 11.27
CA GLU A 68 15.43 -4.60 12.46
C GLU A 68 14.15 -5.45 12.38
N ARG A 69 13.81 -6.13 13.45
CA ARG A 69 12.54 -6.85 13.58
C ARG A 69 11.44 -5.89 14.01
N ILE A 70 10.36 -5.79 13.21
CA ILE A 70 9.31 -4.78 13.37
C ILE A 70 7.92 -5.35 13.70
N ASP A 71 7.71 -6.65 13.63
CA ASP A 71 6.39 -7.27 13.87
C ASP A 71 5.82 -7.03 15.28
N GLY A 72 6.66 -6.64 16.26
CA GLY A 72 6.26 -6.24 17.60
C GLY A 72 5.85 -4.77 17.75
N LEU A 73 6.19 -3.93 16.78
CA LEU A 73 6.08 -2.48 16.88
C LEU A 73 4.65 -1.98 16.54
N PRO A 74 4.23 -0.84 17.11
CA PRO A 74 3.00 -0.17 16.70
C PRO A 74 3.18 0.48 15.31
N ALA A 75 2.08 0.64 14.56
CA ALA A 75 2.10 1.12 13.18
C ALA A 75 2.81 2.47 13.00
N HIS A 76 2.71 3.40 13.94
CA HIS A 76 3.39 4.69 13.87
C HIS A 76 4.92 4.55 13.98
N GLU A 77 5.43 3.60 14.76
CA GLU A 77 6.86 3.30 14.86
C GLU A 77 7.39 2.62 13.60
N ILE A 78 6.60 1.72 12.99
CA ILE A 78 6.92 1.11 11.69
C ILE A 78 7.00 2.20 10.61
N ARG A 79 6.03 3.14 10.60
CA ARG A 79 6.05 4.28 9.70
C ARG A 79 7.28 5.18 9.89
N ARG A 80 7.71 5.44 11.13
CA ARG A 80 8.92 6.21 11.44
C ARG A 80 10.19 5.62 10.85
N ARG A 81 10.23 4.31 10.64
CA ARG A 81 11.34 3.59 9.99
C ARG A 81 11.32 3.68 8.47
N GLY A 82 10.25 4.23 7.89
CA GLY A 82 10.10 4.44 6.46
C GLY A 82 9.25 3.38 5.74
N LEU A 83 8.59 2.45 6.46
CA LEU A 83 7.56 1.59 5.85
C LEU A 83 6.22 2.31 5.92
N VAL A 84 5.80 2.85 4.79
CA VAL A 84 4.57 3.63 4.67
C VAL A 84 3.50 2.81 3.96
N HIS A 85 2.34 2.64 4.59
CA HIS A 85 1.20 1.92 4.02
C HIS A 85 0.11 2.89 3.57
N CYS A 86 -0.26 2.79 2.30
CA CYS A 86 -1.43 3.43 1.71
C CYS A 86 -2.54 2.38 1.60
N PRO A 87 -3.51 2.36 2.53
CA PRO A 87 -4.54 1.33 2.56
C PRO A 87 -5.60 1.54 1.48
N GLU A 88 -6.31 0.48 1.14
CA GLU A 88 -7.53 0.49 0.32
C GLU A 88 -8.57 1.52 0.85
N ARG A 89 -9.48 1.94 -0.01
CA ARG A 89 -10.65 2.81 0.30
C ARG A 89 -10.31 4.26 0.65
N ARG A 90 -9.22 4.80 0.10
CA ARG A 90 -8.88 6.24 0.07
C ARG A 90 -8.76 6.90 1.45
N ARG A 91 -9.75 6.80 2.33
CA ARG A 91 -9.84 7.29 3.72
C ARG A 91 -9.31 8.72 3.92
N PRO A 92 -9.74 9.73 3.14
CA PRO A 92 -9.43 11.10 3.46
C PRO A 92 -10.13 11.53 4.75
N PHE A 93 -9.57 12.50 5.44
CA PHE A 93 -10.32 13.25 6.46
C PHE A 93 -11.28 14.17 5.72
N ARG A 94 -12.54 13.78 5.66
CA ARG A 94 -13.53 14.34 4.72
C ARG A 94 -13.85 15.80 4.99
N GLU A 95 -13.76 16.23 6.24
CA GLU A 95 -14.06 17.59 6.74
C GLU A 95 -12.86 18.53 6.58
N LEU A 96 -11.67 17.99 6.36
CA LEU A 96 -10.47 18.77 6.15
C LEU A 96 -10.26 19.10 4.67
N THR A 97 -9.59 20.20 4.39
CA THR A 97 -9.13 20.55 3.05
C THR A 97 -8.08 19.56 2.53
N VAL A 98 -7.77 19.63 1.24
CA VAL A 98 -6.67 18.86 0.64
C VAL A 98 -5.35 19.15 1.35
N LEU A 99 -5.03 20.44 1.57
CA LEU A 99 -3.80 20.86 2.25
C LEU A 99 -3.74 20.30 3.68
N GLU A 100 -4.81 20.43 4.46
CA GLU A 100 -4.88 19.92 5.83
C GLU A 100 -4.72 18.37 5.87
N ASN A 101 -5.32 17.65 4.91
CA ASN A 101 -5.10 16.21 4.77
C ASN A 101 -3.63 15.87 4.54
N LEU A 102 -2.94 16.62 3.66
CA LEU A 102 -1.51 16.43 3.42
C LEU A 102 -0.70 16.73 4.68
N MET A 103 -0.97 17.84 5.34
CA MET A 103 -0.29 18.22 6.60
C MET A 103 -0.53 17.20 7.71
N ALA A 104 -1.71 16.60 7.82
CA ALA A 104 -1.96 15.48 8.73
C ALA A 104 -1.06 14.27 8.42
N GLY A 105 -0.72 14.04 7.14
CA GLY A 105 0.27 13.04 6.73
C GLY A 105 1.68 13.32 7.24
N ALA A 106 2.01 14.59 7.44
CA ALA A 106 3.31 15.03 7.96
C ALA A 106 3.39 15.10 9.49
N PHE A 107 2.36 14.73 10.23
CA PHE A 107 2.28 14.90 11.71
C PHE A 107 3.49 14.34 12.47
N LEU A 108 4.13 13.29 11.94
CA LEU A 108 5.35 12.73 12.53
C LEU A 108 6.64 13.38 12.03
N SER A 109 6.58 14.37 11.14
CA SER A 109 7.76 15.07 10.62
C SER A 109 8.37 15.98 11.68
N LYS A 110 9.71 15.97 11.77
CA LYS A 110 10.46 16.75 12.75
C LYS A 110 10.83 18.15 12.25
N SER A 111 10.72 18.41 10.94
CA SER A 111 11.25 19.62 10.30
C SER A 111 10.22 20.29 9.39
N SER A 112 9.97 21.58 9.60
CA SER A 112 9.09 22.39 8.75
C SER A 112 9.60 22.53 7.30
N PRO A 113 10.91 22.79 7.03
CA PRO A 113 11.43 22.87 5.67
C PRO A 113 11.31 21.55 4.89
N GLU A 114 11.44 20.42 5.58
CA GLU A 114 11.27 19.11 4.97
C GLU A 114 9.81 18.82 4.64
N THR A 115 8.90 19.19 5.51
CA THR A 115 7.45 19.09 5.27
C THR A 115 7.07 19.92 4.05
N GLN A 116 7.60 21.13 3.91
CA GLN A 116 7.34 21.99 2.77
C GLN A 116 7.84 21.34 1.45
N ARG A 117 9.07 20.81 1.42
CA ARG A 117 9.59 20.10 0.24
C ARG A 117 8.73 18.88 -0.15
N ARG A 118 8.22 18.12 0.84
CA ARG A 118 7.33 16.98 0.58
C ARG A 118 5.98 17.42 0.04
N LEU A 119 5.45 18.54 0.53
CA LEU A 119 4.22 19.14 0.02
C LEU A 119 4.38 19.54 -1.45
N GLU A 120 5.45 20.24 -1.79
CA GLU A 120 5.78 20.64 -3.16
C GLU A 120 5.94 19.42 -4.08
N ARG A 121 6.66 18.38 -3.61
CA ARG A 121 6.78 17.11 -4.34
C ARG A 121 5.42 16.43 -4.54
N SER A 122 4.55 16.46 -3.54
CA SER A 122 3.20 15.87 -3.63
C SER A 122 2.35 16.60 -4.65
N PHE A 123 2.41 17.93 -4.70
CA PHE A 123 1.72 18.74 -5.70
C PHE A 123 2.31 18.57 -7.11
N ALA A 124 3.63 18.40 -7.23
CA ALA A 124 4.27 18.10 -8.52
C ALA A 124 3.90 16.70 -9.06
N LEU A 125 3.62 15.74 -8.17
CA LEU A 125 3.12 14.42 -8.54
C LEU A 125 1.64 14.44 -8.93
N PHE A 126 0.85 15.27 -8.25
CA PHE A 126 -0.60 15.38 -8.41
C PHE A 126 -1.04 16.85 -8.57
N PRO A 127 -0.84 17.47 -9.75
CA PRO A 127 -1.15 18.90 -9.97
C PRO A 127 -2.60 19.28 -9.65
N ARG A 128 -3.55 18.38 -9.89
CA ARG A 128 -4.97 18.59 -9.55
C ARG A 128 -5.20 18.84 -8.06
N LEU A 129 -4.37 18.26 -7.19
CA LEU A 129 -4.45 18.52 -5.75
C LEU A 129 -3.92 19.91 -5.39
N ALA A 130 -2.92 20.43 -6.14
CA ALA A 130 -2.43 21.78 -5.96
C ALA A 130 -3.49 22.82 -6.31
N GLU A 131 -4.21 22.64 -7.44
CA GLU A 131 -5.32 23.48 -7.89
C GLU A 131 -6.48 23.51 -6.89
N ARG A 132 -6.63 22.45 -6.09
CA ARG A 132 -7.75 22.24 -5.14
C ARG A 132 -7.30 22.23 -3.69
N LYS A 133 -6.13 22.80 -3.37
CA LYS A 133 -5.50 22.69 -2.05
C LYS A 133 -6.43 23.13 -0.90
N ASP A 134 -7.27 24.12 -1.16
CA ASP A 134 -8.21 24.69 -0.16
C ASP A 134 -9.61 24.06 -0.23
N GLN A 135 -9.84 23.10 -1.15
CA GLN A 135 -11.12 22.39 -1.29
C GLN A 135 -11.26 21.32 -0.21
N ILE A 136 -12.47 21.17 0.33
CA ILE A 136 -12.83 20.12 1.30
C ILE A 136 -12.71 18.74 0.65
N ALA A 137 -11.92 17.85 1.25
CA ALA A 137 -11.56 16.55 0.67
C ALA A 137 -12.79 15.63 0.44
N GLY A 138 -13.84 15.78 1.24
CA GLY A 138 -15.09 15.05 1.06
C GLY A 138 -15.81 15.35 -0.24
N THR A 139 -15.56 16.51 -0.88
CA THR A 139 -16.18 16.94 -2.13
C THR A 139 -15.38 16.57 -3.39
N LEU A 140 -14.19 16.02 -3.22
CA LEU A 140 -13.36 15.55 -4.32
C LEU A 140 -13.99 14.34 -5.01
N SER A 141 -13.71 14.17 -6.31
CA SER A 141 -13.99 12.92 -7.03
C SER A 141 -13.25 11.75 -6.41
N GLY A 142 -13.75 10.53 -6.64
CA GLY A 142 -13.10 9.33 -6.12
C GLY A 142 -11.63 9.18 -6.55
N GLY A 143 -11.29 9.62 -7.77
CA GLY A 143 -9.91 9.60 -8.25
C GLY A 143 -9.02 10.61 -7.52
N GLU A 144 -9.50 11.82 -7.32
CA GLU A 144 -8.77 12.85 -6.57
C GLU A 144 -8.59 12.45 -5.10
N GLN A 145 -9.59 11.81 -4.49
CA GLN A 145 -9.45 11.23 -3.14
C GLN A 145 -8.37 10.15 -3.08
N GLN A 146 -8.22 9.32 -4.13
CA GLN A 146 -7.16 8.32 -4.21
C GLN A 146 -5.78 8.95 -4.38
N MET A 147 -5.68 9.98 -5.24
CA MET A 147 -4.46 10.77 -5.36
C MET A 147 -4.08 11.41 -4.02
N LEU A 148 -5.06 11.99 -3.31
CA LEU A 148 -4.86 12.58 -1.99
C LEU A 148 -4.39 11.55 -0.96
N ALA A 149 -4.94 10.34 -0.94
CA ALA A 149 -4.49 9.27 -0.04
C ALA A 149 -3.04 8.87 -0.30
N THR A 150 -2.65 8.74 -1.58
CA THR A 150 -1.27 8.45 -1.98
C THR A 150 -0.32 9.60 -1.63
N ALA A 151 -0.70 10.83 -1.96
CA ALA A 151 0.08 12.04 -1.63
C ALA A 151 0.27 12.19 -0.12
N ARG A 152 -0.78 11.96 0.69
CA ARG A 152 -0.71 11.97 2.16
C ARG A 152 0.26 10.92 2.71
N ALA A 153 0.33 9.74 2.08
CA ALA A 153 1.31 8.73 2.46
C ALA A 153 2.75 9.24 2.26
N LEU A 154 3.00 10.01 1.19
CA LEU A 154 4.31 10.58 0.84
C LEU A 154 4.72 11.80 1.68
N MET A 155 3.82 12.35 2.49
CA MET A 155 4.17 13.43 3.44
C MET A 155 5.10 12.97 4.56
N TYR A 156 5.48 11.70 4.56
CA TYR A 156 6.55 11.14 5.37
C TYR A 156 7.60 10.47 4.46
N GLU A 157 8.82 10.33 4.92
CA GLU A 157 9.89 9.69 4.15
C GLU A 157 9.64 8.19 4.03
N ALA A 158 9.29 7.76 2.81
CA ALA A 158 9.05 6.36 2.53
C ALA A 158 10.31 5.72 1.93
N ARG A 159 10.90 4.74 2.61
CA ARG A 159 11.87 3.81 2.04
C ARG A 159 11.15 2.68 1.30
N LEU A 160 10.03 2.23 1.86
CA LEU A 160 9.10 1.29 1.22
C LEU A 160 7.67 1.86 1.27
N LEU A 161 7.06 2.02 0.10
CA LEU A 161 5.67 2.40 -0.05
C LEU A 161 4.83 1.15 -0.38
N ALA A 162 4.05 0.69 0.59
CA ALA A 162 3.10 -0.41 0.41
C ALA A 162 1.72 0.14 0.04
N ILE A 163 1.20 -0.22 -1.13
CA ILE A 163 -0.05 0.34 -1.68
C ILE A 163 -1.05 -0.79 -1.93
N ASP A 164 -2.24 -0.62 -1.38
CA ASP A 164 -3.31 -1.61 -1.42
C ASP A 164 -4.42 -1.19 -2.38
N GLU A 165 -4.53 -1.89 -3.51
CA GLU A 165 -5.54 -1.74 -4.56
C GLU A 165 -5.85 -0.27 -4.93
N PRO A 166 -4.84 0.53 -5.30
CA PRO A 166 -5.02 1.96 -5.51
C PRO A 166 -5.92 2.30 -6.71
N SER A 167 -6.07 1.38 -7.67
CA SER A 167 -6.83 1.63 -8.90
C SER A 167 -8.32 1.28 -8.80
N LEU A 168 -8.74 0.67 -7.70
CA LEU A 168 -10.10 0.15 -7.53
C LEU A 168 -11.16 1.25 -7.70
N GLY A 169 -12.07 1.04 -8.67
CA GLY A 169 -13.18 1.96 -8.96
C GLY A 169 -12.73 3.31 -9.54
N LEU A 170 -11.55 3.38 -10.17
CA LEU A 170 -11.09 4.56 -10.88
C LEU A 170 -11.41 4.49 -12.38
N ALA A 171 -11.76 5.64 -12.95
CA ALA A 171 -11.83 5.79 -14.40
C ALA A 171 -10.46 5.53 -15.05
N PRO A 172 -10.39 4.97 -16.28
CA PRO A 172 -9.13 4.57 -16.91
C PRO A 172 -8.05 5.65 -16.92
N ARG A 173 -8.41 6.88 -17.31
CA ARG A 173 -7.49 8.02 -17.34
C ARG A 173 -6.89 8.34 -15.96
N ILE A 174 -7.69 8.34 -14.92
CA ILE A 174 -7.26 8.63 -13.54
C ILE A 174 -6.34 7.53 -13.03
N ARG A 175 -6.63 6.28 -13.38
CA ARG A 175 -5.79 5.12 -13.07
C ARG A 175 -4.41 5.26 -13.71
N GLU A 176 -4.33 5.63 -14.98
CA GLU A 176 -3.06 5.88 -15.68
C GLU A 176 -2.25 7.00 -15.02
N GLU A 177 -2.90 8.13 -14.68
CA GLU A 177 -2.26 9.24 -13.95
C GLU A 177 -1.69 8.77 -12.60
N LEU A 178 -2.45 7.97 -11.84
CA LEU A 178 -2.02 7.43 -10.56
C LEU A 178 -0.82 6.48 -10.70
N PHE A 179 -0.87 5.55 -11.65
CA PHE A 179 0.25 4.63 -11.88
C PHE A 179 1.49 5.34 -12.43
N ALA A 180 1.33 6.39 -13.24
CA ALA A 180 2.43 7.24 -13.64
C ALA A 180 3.09 7.92 -12.43
N ALA A 181 2.30 8.41 -11.47
CA ALA A 181 2.84 8.97 -10.23
C ALA A 181 3.58 7.92 -9.39
N ILE A 182 3.04 6.70 -9.26
CA ILE A 182 3.69 5.59 -8.54
C ILE A 182 5.04 5.22 -9.20
N ARG A 183 5.10 5.17 -10.55
CA ARG A 183 6.38 4.96 -11.26
C ARG A 183 7.38 6.07 -10.97
N ARG A 184 6.96 7.34 -10.93
CA ARG A 184 7.84 8.47 -10.57
C ARG A 184 8.35 8.38 -9.14
N ILE A 185 7.53 7.90 -8.20
CA ILE A 185 7.93 7.67 -6.80
C ILE A 185 9.01 6.58 -6.75
N HIS A 186 8.80 5.46 -7.44
CA HIS A 186 9.78 4.38 -7.54
C HIS A 186 11.07 4.85 -8.22
N GLY A 187 10.97 5.54 -9.36
CA GLY A 187 12.13 6.09 -10.09
C GLY A 187 12.95 7.11 -9.29
N ALA A 188 12.40 7.64 -8.20
CA ALA A 188 13.12 8.47 -7.24
C ALA A 188 13.77 7.66 -6.10
N GLY A 189 13.83 6.33 -6.20
CA GLY A 189 14.53 5.43 -5.27
C GLY A 189 13.67 4.85 -4.13
N THR A 190 12.37 5.13 -4.10
CA THR A 190 11.48 4.51 -3.10
C THR A 190 11.12 3.08 -3.54
N ALA A 191 11.38 2.06 -2.71
CA ALA A 191 10.88 0.71 -2.95
C ALA A 191 9.35 0.71 -2.92
N VAL A 192 8.71 -0.11 -3.77
CA VAL A 192 7.26 -0.19 -3.87
C VAL A 192 6.79 -1.64 -3.71
N LEU A 193 5.81 -1.85 -2.85
CA LEU A 193 5.05 -3.09 -2.74
C LEU A 193 3.61 -2.80 -3.15
N LEU A 194 3.24 -3.16 -4.37
CA LEU A 194 1.94 -2.89 -4.94
C LEU A 194 1.05 -4.13 -4.88
N VAL A 195 -0.08 -4.01 -4.23
CA VAL A 195 -1.17 -4.99 -4.30
C VAL A 195 -2.21 -4.51 -5.30
N GLU A 196 -2.57 -5.36 -6.26
CA GLU A 196 -3.59 -5.06 -7.26
C GLU A 196 -4.31 -6.33 -7.73
N GLN A 197 -5.50 -6.14 -8.28
CA GLN A 197 -6.28 -7.20 -8.92
C GLN A 197 -5.95 -7.32 -10.42
N GLU A 198 -5.70 -6.19 -11.08
CA GLU A 198 -5.36 -6.16 -12.49
C GLU A 198 -3.91 -6.62 -12.72
N VAL A 199 -3.75 -7.92 -12.92
CA VAL A 199 -2.44 -8.58 -13.12
C VAL A 199 -1.61 -7.93 -14.19
N GLY A 200 -2.21 -7.62 -15.36
CA GLY A 200 -1.51 -6.98 -16.47
C GLY A 200 -0.91 -5.61 -16.11
N GLN A 201 -1.54 -4.88 -15.20
CA GLN A 201 -1.02 -3.59 -14.72
C GLN A 201 0.20 -3.78 -13.82
N VAL A 202 0.12 -4.71 -12.88
CA VAL A 202 1.24 -5.05 -12.00
C VAL A 202 2.45 -5.51 -12.81
N PHE A 203 2.24 -6.43 -13.76
CA PHE A 203 3.30 -7.02 -14.57
C PHE A 203 4.00 -6.02 -15.50
N ARG A 204 3.36 -4.89 -15.84
CA ARG A 204 4.02 -3.79 -16.56
C ARG A 204 4.89 -2.90 -15.70
N MET A 205 4.78 -2.99 -14.38
CA MET A 205 5.45 -2.09 -13.44
C MET A 205 6.44 -2.80 -12.52
N ALA A 206 6.10 -4.00 -12.07
CA ALA A 206 6.87 -4.74 -11.10
C ALA A 206 8.03 -5.51 -11.76
N GLU A 207 9.19 -5.46 -11.14
CA GLU A 207 10.36 -6.28 -11.52
C GLU A 207 10.11 -7.74 -11.17
N ARG A 208 9.41 -7.98 -10.05
CA ARG A 208 9.05 -9.29 -9.54
C ARG A 208 7.68 -9.24 -8.90
N SER A 209 6.95 -10.35 -8.99
CA SER A 209 5.61 -10.47 -8.41
C SER A 209 5.44 -11.77 -7.65
N TYR A 210 4.59 -11.71 -6.64
CA TYR A 210 4.11 -12.86 -5.88
C TYR A 210 2.64 -13.11 -6.24
N VAL A 211 2.30 -14.38 -6.47
CA VAL A 211 0.90 -14.80 -6.65
C VAL A 211 0.41 -15.34 -5.32
N LEU A 212 -0.56 -14.64 -4.72
CA LEU A 212 -1.18 -15.01 -3.46
C LEU A 212 -2.55 -15.66 -3.71
N SER A 213 -2.77 -16.84 -3.19
CA SER A 213 -4.04 -17.54 -3.24
C SER A 213 -4.33 -18.24 -1.92
N GLN A 214 -5.56 -18.11 -1.43
CA GLN A 214 -6.01 -18.74 -0.18
C GLN A 214 -5.01 -18.57 0.99
N GLY A 215 -4.44 -17.37 1.11
CA GLY A 215 -3.50 -17.03 2.17
C GLY A 215 -2.10 -17.64 2.03
N ARG A 216 -1.72 -18.15 0.85
CA ARG A 216 -0.39 -18.72 0.56
C ARG A 216 0.22 -18.08 -0.69
N ILE A 217 1.53 -17.91 -0.69
CA ILE A 217 2.27 -17.64 -1.93
C ILE A 217 2.36 -18.97 -2.70
N ILE A 218 1.76 -19.00 -3.88
CA ILE A 218 1.74 -20.18 -4.76
C ILE A 218 2.77 -20.08 -5.88
N ALA A 219 3.20 -18.88 -6.24
CA ALA A 219 4.27 -18.65 -7.20
C ALA A 219 4.92 -17.28 -6.98
N GLN A 220 6.15 -17.14 -7.47
CA GLN A 220 6.87 -15.86 -7.51
C GLN A 220 7.80 -15.82 -8.72
N GLY A 221 8.03 -14.64 -9.26
CA GLY A 221 8.95 -14.45 -10.38
C GLY A 221 8.70 -13.17 -11.15
N SER A 222 9.40 -13.02 -12.28
CA SER A 222 9.15 -11.94 -13.24
C SER A 222 7.78 -12.12 -13.94
N ALA A 223 7.24 -11.06 -14.50
CA ALA A 223 6.04 -11.13 -15.33
C ALA A 223 6.16 -12.22 -16.40
N ARG A 224 7.31 -12.28 -17.07
CA ARG A 224 7.59 -13.27 -18.14
C ARG A 224 7.50 -14.71 -17.63
N SER A 225 8.12 -15.01 -16.47
CA SER A 225 8.12 -16.37 -15.91
C SER A 225 6.74 -16.80 -15.45
N LEU A 226 5.99 -15.89 -14.80
CA LEU A 226 4.63 -16.17 -14.32
C LEU A 226 3.61 -16.33 -15.45
N MET A 227 3.79 -15.59 -16.54
CA MET A 227 2.94 -15.70 -17.74
C MET A 227 3.21 -16.96 -18.56
N ALA A 228 4.38 -17.56 -18.45
CA ALA A 228 4.74 -18.80 -19.13
C ALA A 228 4.07 -20.05 -18.50
N ASP A 229 3.59 -19.95 -17.25
CA ASP A 229 2.90 -21.03 -16.56
C ASP A 229 1.40 -20.99 -16.87
N GLU A 230 0.93 -21.94 -17.69
CA GLU A 230 -0.48 -22.02 -18.12
C GLU A 230 -1.43 -22.25 -16.94
N THR A 231 -1.02 -23.04 -15.95
CA THR A 231 -1.85 -23.34 -14.77
C THR A 231 -2.06 -22.08 -13.93
N LEU A 232 -1.01 -21.29 -13.73
CA LEU A 232 -1.11 -20.02 -13.03
C LEU A 232 -1.96 -19.02 -13.81
N ARG A 233 -1.77 -18.92 -15.11
CA ARG A 233 -2.49 -18.00 -15.98
C ARG A 233 -3.99 -18.27 -15.95
N ALA A 234 -4.40 -19.50 -16.23
CA ALA A 234 -5.81 -19.89 -16.28
C ALA A 234 -6.48 -19.92 -14.89
N GLY A 235 -5.78 -20.41 -13.86
CA GLY A 235 -6.37 -20.66 -12.54
C GLY A 235 -6.34 -19.46 -11.58
N TYR A 236 -5.37 -18.57 -11.72
CA TYR A 236 -5.13 -17.56 -10.68
C TYR A 236 -4.91 -16.14 -11.19
N LEU A 237 -4.53 -15.95 -12.46
CA LEU A 237 -4.25 -14.63 -13.00
C LEU A 237 -5.42 -14.03 -13.79
N GLY A 238 -6.42 -14.85 -14.14
CA GLY A 238 -7.59 -14.40 -14.89
C GLY A 238 -7.27 -13.97 -16.33
N LEU A 239 -6.26 -14.61 -16.96
CA LEU A 239 -5.71 -14.25 -18.27
C LEU A 239 -5.82 -15.44 -19.24
#